data_d56503b39140c92a47809bd66857f134
#
_entry.id   d56503b39140c92a47809bd66857f134
#
_cell.length_a   1.000
_cell.length_b   1.000
_cell.length_c   1.000
_cell.angle_alpha   90.00
_cell.angle_beta   90.00
_cell.angle_gamma   90.00
#
_symmetry.space_group_name_H-M   'P 1'
#
loop_
_entity.id
_entity.type
_entity.pdbx_description
1 polymer ?
#
loop_
_entity_poly.entity_id
_entity_poly.type
_entity_poly.pdbx_seq_one_letter_code
_entity_poly.pdbx_strand_id
1 'polypeptide(L)'
;GDSLIVDIGSNGLGIGRRATADGTGMLLINPHQPWAGISRFYAFHQTIPGRMNMLGANVIGRPQVAFGTSEHVSWTSTVSTAPRNSIYMLRLVPGEPTKYIFDGVPHDMVAETVTVQVSDGQGGLETRSHTFYSTHFGAFLMGGAAPWTTQIAFAIRPTVDEWRGVNALAELWKVTSVRELKAVHDKYQFSPANMIAADSQGVTW
;
A
#
# COMPACT_ATOMS: atom_id res chain seq x y z
N GLY A 1 0.84 27.82 2.67
CA GLY A 1 0.22 26.57 2.32
C GLY A 1 0.25 25.65 3.53
N ASP A 2 -0.92 25.36 4.09
CA ASP A 2 -1.11 24.52 5.26
C ASP A 2 -0.54 23.13 4.95
N SER A 3 0.46 22.70 5.73
CA SER A 3 0.88 21.32 5.74
C SER A 3 -0.29 20.52 6.30
N LEU A 4 -1.04 19.87 5.42
CA LEU A 4 -1.93 18.80 5.82
C LEU A 4 -1.05 17.66 6.35
N ILE A 5 -0.65 17.77 7.61
CA ILE A 5 -0.27 16.61 8.40
C ILE A 5 -1.60 15.85 8.56
N VAL A 6 -1.90 15.01 7.60
CA VAL A 6 -2.99 14.06 7.74
C VAL A 6 -2.53 13.11 8.84
N ASP A 7 -3.18 13.16 9.98
CA ASP A 7 -2.96 12.21 11.07
C ASP A 7 -3.46 10.84 10.57
N ILE A 8 -2.56 10.14 9.86
CA ILE A 8 -2.84 8.84 9.27
C ILE A 8 -2.66 7.81 10.37
N GLY A 9 -3.76 7.23 10.79
CA GLY A 9 -3.80 6.18 11.78
C GLY A 9 -4.79 5.08 11.37
N SER A 10 -5.09 4.19 12.28
CA SER A 10 -6.18 3.21 12.16
C SER A 10 -6.38 2.52 13.51
N ASN A 11 -7.59 2.03 13.77
CA ASN A 11 -7.87 1.18 14.91
C ASN A 11 -8.36 -0.19 14.43
N GLY A 12 -7.89 -1.25 15.06
CA GLY A 12 -8.34 -2.61 14.89
C GLY A 12 -8.43 -3.30 16.24
N LEU A 13 -9.53 -4.05 16.48
CA LEU A 13 -9.70 -4.83 17.69
C LEU A 13 -10.34 -6.18 17.34
N GLY A 14 -9.61 -7.27 17.63
CA GLY A 14 -10.11 -8.63 17.52
C GLY A 14 -10.65 -9.11 18.86
N ILE A 15 -11.89 -9.57 18.89
CA ILE A 15 -12.54 -10.12 20.09
C ILE A 15 -12.74 -11.63 19.84
N GLY A 16 -12.09 -12.44 20.68
CA GLY A 16 -12.14 -13.89 20.55
C GLY A 16 -13.31 -14.52 21.29
N ARG A 17 -13.52 -15.82 21.06
CA ARG A 17 -14.67 -16.61 21.53
C ARG A 17 -15.03 -16.51 23.01
N ARG A 18 -14.05 -16.20 23.86
CA ARG A 18 -14.30 -16.11 25.32
C ARG A 18 -14.98 -14.82 25.73
N ALA A 19 -15.05 -13.84 24.84
CA ALA A 19 -15.63 -12.52 25.10
C ALA A 19 -16.84 -12.21 24.21
N THR A 20 -17.32 -13.18 23.43
CA THR A 20 -18.51 -13.10 22.59
C THR A 20 -19.59 -14.03 23.11
N ALA A 21 -20.85 -13.67 22.94
CA ALA A 21 -21.99 -14.46 23.47
C ALA A 21 -22.21 -15.78 22.74
N ASP A 22 -21.88 -15.81 21.45
CA ASP A 22 -22.08 -16.96 20.55
C ASP A 22 -20.80 -17.77 20.27
N GLY A 23 -19.68 -17.33 20.84
CA GLY A 23 -18.39 -17.98 20.64
C GLY A 23 -17.73 -17.70 19.28
N THR A 24 -18.32 -16.87 18.43
CA THR A 24 -17.70 -16.41 17.18
C THR A 24 -16.70 -15.30 17.43
N GLY A 25 -15.78 -15.07 16.52
CA GLY A 25 -14.88 -13.91 16.60
C GLY A 25 -15.55 -12.65 16.05
N MET A 26 -15.18 -11.50 16.63
CA MET A 26 -15.60 -10.19 16.13
C MET A 26 -14.38 -9.35 15.81
N LEU A 27 -14.48 -8.49 14.80
CA LEU A 27 -13.41 -7.58 14.40
C LEU A 27 -13.94 -6.16 14.24
N LEU A 28 -13.34 -5.21 14.97
CA LEU A 28 -13.48 -3.79 14.67
C LEU A 28 -12.49 -3.42 13.55
N ILE A 29 -13.01 -2.80 12.51
CA ILE A 29 -12.25 -2.29 11.36
C ILE A 29 -12.48 -0.78 11.29
N ASN A 30 -11.46 0.01 11.60
CA ASN A 30 -11.58 1.47 11.61
C ASN A 30 -10.33 2.13 10.99
N PRO A 31 -10.24 2.19 9.65
CA PRO A 31 -9.16 2.87 8.95
C PRO A 31 -9.33 4.39 9.01
N HIS A 32 -8.25 5.13 9.24
CA HIS A 32 -8.22 6.59 9.16
C HIS A 32 -7.50 6.98 7.87
N GLN A 33 -8.28 7.34 6.85
CA GLN A 33 -7.77 7.77 5.56
C GLN A 33 -8.51 9.04 5.09
N PRO A 34 -7.90 9.85 4.23
CA PRO A 34 -8.57 11.00 3.64
C PRO A 34 -9.86 10.62 2.92
N TRP A 35 -10.90 11.42 3.07
CA TRP A 35 -12.18 11.21 2.40
C TRP A 35 -12.19 11.70 0.95
N ALA A 36 -11.10 12.34 0.54
CA ALA A 36 -10.91 12.87 -0.81
C ALA A 36 -9.54 12.47 -1.36
N GLY A 37 -9.38 12.56 -2.68
CA GLY A 37 -8.12 12.24 -3.36
C GLY A 37 -7.95 10.75 -3.66
N ILE A 38 -6.75 10.40 -4.12
CA ILE A 38 -6.44 9.04 -4.60
C ILE A 38 -6.37 7.98 -3.48
N SER A 39 -6.18 8.42 -2.24
CA SER A 39 -6.07 7.53 -1.08
C SER A 39 -7.41 7.25 -0.40
N ARG A 40 -8.51 7.81 -0.90
CA ARG A 40 -9.84 7.54 -0.34
C ARG A 40 -10.23 6.09 -0.56
N PHE A 41 -10.92 5.52 0.41
CA PHE A 41 -11.50 4.19 0.29
C PHE A 41 -12.88 4.23 -0.38
N TYR A 42 -13.21 3.12 -1.01
CA TYR A 42 -14.58 2.78 -1.40
C TYR A 42 -14.93 1.39 -0.88
N ALA A 43 -16.16 1.23 -0.43
CA ALA A 43 -16.68 -0.05 0.04
C ALA A 43 -17.38 -0.78 -1.12
N PHE A 44 -17.21 -2.09 -1.16
CA PHE A 44 -17.81 -2.92 -2.19
C PHE A 44 -18.03 -4.35 -1.70
N HIS A 45 -18.96 -5.04 -2.34
CA HIS A 45 -19.24 -6.44 -2.11
C HIS A 45 -18.94 -7.21 -3.40
N GLN A 46 -18.11 -8.24 -3.30
CA GLN A 46 -17.75 -9.11 -4.42
C GLN A 46 -18.31 -10.50 -4.19
N THR A 47 -19.07 -11.01 -5.18
CA THR A 47 -19.63 -12.34 -5.12
C THR A 47 -19.36 -13.08 -6.43
N ILE A 48 -18.80 -14.27 -6.29
CA ILE A 48 -18.77 -15.29 -7.35
C ILE A 48 -19.50 -16.51 -6.77
N PRO A 49 -20.70 -16.84 -7.23
CA PRO A 49 -21.50 -17.91 -6.64
C PRO A 49 -20.72 -19.22 -6.48
N GLY A 50 -20.76 -19.80 -5.28
CA GLY A 50 -20.04 -21.01 -4.92
C GLY A 50 -18.51 -20.88 -4.80
N ARG A 51 -17.95 -19.67 -4.95
CA ARG A 51 -16.50 -19.47 -4.90
C ARG A 51 -16.04 -18.32 -4.00
N MET A 52 -16.72 -17.21 -4.04
CA MET A 52 -16.26 -15.99 -3.32
C MET A 52 -17.47 -15.18 -2.85
N ASN A 53 -17.41 -14.73 -1.62
CA ASN A 53 -18.37 -13.81 -1.02
C ASN A 53 -17.65 -12.94 -0.01
N MET A 54 -17.30 -11.71 -0.40
CA MET A 54 -16.46 -10.80 0.36
C MET A 54 -17.04 -9.40 0.39
N LEU A 55 -17.15 -8.83 1.58
CA LEU A 55 -17.51 -7.43 1.80
C LEU A 55 -16.32 -6.69 2.40
N GLY A 56 -15.98 -5.54 1.85
CA GLY A 56 -14.89 -4.76 2.40
C GLY A 56 -14.60 -3.49 1.62
N ALA A 57 -13.38 -3.02 1.73
CA ALA A 57 -12.97 -1.78 1.06
C ALA A 57 -11.51 -1.84 0.60
N ASN A 58 -11.18 -0.94 -0.32
CA ASN A 58 -9.83 -0.64 -0.77
C ASN A 58 -9.75 0.79 -1.28
N VAL A 59 -8.56 1.27 -1.58
CA VAL A 59 -8.36 2.54 -2.28
C VAL A 59 -8.84 2.42 -3.73
N ILE A 60 -9.26 3.56 -4.29
CA ILE A 60 -9.73 3.63 -5.68
C ILE A 60 -8.70 3.03 -6.64
N GLY A 61 -9.20 2.25 -7.62
CA GLY A 61 -8.39 1.60 -8.63
C GLY A 61 -7.85 0.21 -8.23
N ARG A 62 -8.08 -0.27 -7.01
CA ARG A 62 -7.70 -1.62 -6.56
C ARG A 62 -8.95 -2.47 -6.34
N PRO A 63 -9.18 -3.52 -7.15
CA PRO A 63 -10.40 -4.30 -7.08
C PRO A 63 -10.43 -5.36 -5.96
N GLN A 64 -9.30 -5.63 -5.31
CA GLN A 64 -9.24 -6.62 -4.23
C GLN A 64 -9.69 -5.99 -2.90
N VAL A 65 -10.28 -6.80 -2.01
CA VAL A 65 -10.61 -6.38 -0.64
C VAL A 65 -9.32 -6.28 0.18
N ALA A 66 -8.93 -5.06 0.57
CA ALA A 66 -7.75 -4.83 1.40
C ALA A 66 -8.03 -5.09 2.89
N PHE A 67 -9.21 -4.73 3.35
CA PHE A 67 -9.72 -5.04 4.69
C PHE A 67 -11.23 -5.24 4.61
N GLY A 68 -11.74 -6.17 5.37
CA GLY A 68 -13.14 -6.57 5.30
C GLY A 68 -13.41 -7.95 5.87
N THR A 69 -14.37 -8.63 5.31
CA THR A 69 -14.82 -9.95 5.77
C THR A 69 -15.19 -10.85 4.60
N SER A 70 -14.94 -12.14 4.77
CA SER A 70 -15.59 -13.22 4.04
C SER A 70 -16.67 -13.85 4.94
N GLU A 71 -17.21 -14.99 4.55
CA GLU A 71 -18.12 -15.80 5.40
C GLU A 71 -17.41 -16.38 6.63
N HIS A 72 -16.08 -16.48 6.61
CA HIS A 72 -15.31 -17.21 7.60
C HIS A 72 -14.34 -16.34 8.38
N VAL A 73 -13.73 -15.35 7.74
CA VAL A 73 -12.63 -14.57 8.31
C VAL A 73 -12.82 -13.10 8.01
N SER A 74 -12.59 -12.27 9.03
CA SER A 74 -12.48 -10.83 8.91
C SER A 74 -11.04 -10.38 9.15
N TRP A 75 -10.57 -9.38 8.41
CA TRP A 75 -9.22 -8.85 8.55
C TRP A 75 -9.18 -7.34 8.37
N THR A 76 -8.24 -6.72 9.04
CA THR A 76 -7.89 -5.30 8.89
C THR A 76 -6.41 -5.09 9.12
N SER A 77 -5.94 -3.91 8.78
CA SER A 77 -4.57 -3.49 9.08
C SER A 77 -4.55 -2.09 9.70
N THR A 78 -3.59 -1.86 10.58
CA THR A 78 -3.34 -0.53 11.15
C THR A 78 -1.94 -0.04 10.77
N VAL A 79 -1.73 1.26 10.81
CA VAL A 79 -0.43 1.86 10.52
C VAL A 79 0.61 1.34 11.52
N SER A 80 1.73 0.86 11.00
CA SER A 80 2.89 0.47 11.79
C SER A 80 3.93 1.59 11.80
N THR A 81 4.65 1.74 12.90
CA THR A 81 5.80 2.64 13.02
C THR A 81 7.11 2.01 12.52
N ALA A 82 7.08 0.74 12.10
CA ALA A 82 8.24 0.10 11.51
C ALA A 82 8.67 0.83 10.21
N PRO A 83 9.97 0.95 9.95
CA PRO A 83 10.48 1.54 8.72
C PRO A 83 9.95 0.78 7.50
N ARG A 84 9.21 1.48 6.63
CA ARG A 84 8.63 0.90 5.40
C ARG A 84 9.50 1.13 4.18
N ASN A 85 10.39 2.11 4.29
CA ASN A 85 11.24 2.53 3.20
C ASN A 85 12.63 2.85 3.73
N SER A 86 13.63 2.58 2.92
CA SER A 86 14.96 3.15 3.08
C SER A 86 15.06 4.38 2.17
N ILE A 87 15.52 5.49 2.72
CA ILE A 87 15.74 6.72 1.96
C ILE A 87 17.25 6.92 1.83
N TYR A 88 17.70 7.11 0.61
CA TYR A 88 19.11 7.33 0.27
C TYR A 88 19.30 8.76 -0.24
N MET A 89 20.16 9.51 0.39
CA MET A 89 20.61 10.78 -0.14
C MET A 89 21.74 10.54 -1.15
N LEU A 90 21.53 10.99 -2.38
CA LEU A 90 22.46 10.82 -3.48
C LEU A 90 23.23 12.13 -3.67
N ARG A 91 24.56 12.07 -3.73
CA ARG A 91 25.38 13.18 -4.18
C ARG A 91 25.45 13.18 -5.70
N LEU A 92 25.04 14.26 -6.33
CA LEU A 92 25.01 14.40 -7.77
C LEU A 92 26.38 14.84 -8.32
N VAL A 93 26.62 14.50 -9.58
CA VAL A 93 27.80 14.97 -10.30
C VAL A 93 27.59 16.45 -10.65
N PRO A 94 28.55 17.34 -10.36
CA PRO A 94 28.43 18.75 -10.70
C PRO A 94 28.13 18.96 -12.19
N GLY A 95 27.07 19.71 -12.49
CA GLY A 95 26.62 19.99 -13.86
C GLY A 95 25.84 18.84 -14.54
N GLU A 96 25.72 17.67 -13.91
CA GLU A 96 25.02 16.51 -14.46
C GLU A 96 23.94 16.01 -13.47
N PRO A 97 22.77 16.65 -13.39
CA PRO A 97 21.77 16.37 -12.37
C PRO A 97 21.13 14.97 -12.46
N THR A 98 21.36 14.24 -13.53
CA THR A 98 20.89 12.87 -13.74
C THR A 98 21.98 11.82 -13.53
N LYS A 99 23.12 12.23 -12.93
CA LYS A 99 24.19 11.33 -12.51
C LYS A 99 24.47 11.49 -11.02
N TYR A 100 24.73 10.39 -10.34
CA TYR A 100 25.07 10.36 -8.91
C TYR A 100 26.41 9.67 -8.68
N ILE A 101 27.05 9.99 -7.56
CA ILE A 101 28.33 9.38 -7.17
C ILE A 101 28.05 8.25 -6.18
N PHE A 102 28.54 7.06 -6.52
CA PHE A 102 28.54 5.89 -5.65
C PHE A 102 29.94 5.28 -5.63
N ASP A 103 30.48 5.02 -4.43
CA ASP A 103 31.85 4.54 -4.22
C ASP A 103 32.93 5.35 -4.97
N GLY A 104 32.71 6.67 -5.07
CA GLY A 104 33.62 7.58 -5.79
C GLY A 104 33.47 7.58 -7.32
N VAL A 105 32.58 6.78 -7.87
CA VAL A 105 32.37 6.62 -9.33
C VAL A 105 31.03 7.25 -9.73
N PRO A 106 30.99 8.02 -10.85
CA PRO A 106 29.75 8.50 -11.44
C PRO A 106 28.91 7.35 -12.03
N HIS A 107 27.61 7.37 -11.75
CA HIS A 107 26.62 6.44 -12.28
C HIS A 107 25.47 7.23 -12.91
N ASP A 108 25.01 6.78 -14.08
CA ASP A 108 23.81 7.32 -14.69
C ASP A 108 22.55 6.84 -13.97
N MET A 109 21.56 7.70 -13.90
CA MET A 109 20.20 7.31 -13.49
C MET A 109 19.48 6.67 -14.66
N VAL A 110 18.64 5.69 -14.38
CA VAL A 110 17.75 5.09 -15.38
C VAL A 110 16.53 6.00 -15.54
N ALA A 111 16.30 6.47 -16.75
CA ALA A 111 15.17 7.30 -17.13
C ALA A 111 14.07 6.47 -17.79
N GLU A 112 12.82 6.62 -17.32
CA GLU A 112 11.64 5.98 -17.91
C GLU A 112 10.58 7.05 -18.17
N THR A 113 10.20 7.24 -19.44
CA THR A 113 9.16 8.20 -19.80
C THR A 113 7.82 7.51 -19.97
N VAL A 114 6.86 7.93 -19.15
CA VAL A 114 5.47 7.47 -19.22
C VAL A 114 4.63 8.53 -19.91
N THR A 115 3.82 8.11 -20.87
CA THR A 115 2.91 8.96 -21.62
C THR A 115 1.48 8.49 -21.43
N VAL A 116 0.58 9.41 -21.11
CA VAL A 116 -0.84 9.13 -20.91
C VAL A 116 -1.70 10.10 -21.71
N GLN A 117 -2.89 9.65 -22.08
CA GLN A 117 -3.94 10.50 -22.62
C GLN A 117 -4.84 10.98 -21.48
N VAL A 118 -5.03 12.28 -21.38
CA VAL A 118 -5.83 12.90 -20.33
C VAL A 118 -6.96 13.69 -20.97
N SER A 119 -8.16 13.62 -20.41
CA SER A 119 -9.28 14.46 -20.88
C SER A 119 -8.93 15.94 -20.77
N ASP A 120 -9.17 16.70 -21.84
CA ASP A 120 -9.01 18.15 -21.87
C ASP A 120 -10.20 18.91 -21.23
N GLY A 121 -11.23 18.16 -20.78
CA GLY A 121 -12.45 18.71 -20.21
C GLY A 121 -13.44 19.29 -21.25
N GLN A 122 -13.10 19.22 -22.55
CA GLN A 122 -13.94 19.73 -23.65
C GLN A 122 -14.39 18.61 -24.60
N GLY A 123 -14.21 17.36 -24.19
CA GLY A 123 -14.56 16.18 -24.96
C GLY A 123 -13.40 15.62 -25.82
N GLY A 124 -12.22 16.24 -25.76
CA GLY A 124 -11.01 15.77 -26.39
C GLY A 124 -10.03 15.12 -25.41
N LEU A 125 -8.86 14.73 -25.94
CA LEU A 125 -7.75 14.17 -25.18
C LEU A 125 -6.48 14.98 -25.46
N GLU A 126 -5.71 15.24 -24.41
CA GLU A 126 -4.34 15.76 -24.52
C GLU A 126 -3.33 14.72 -24.08
N THR A 127 -2.16 14.73 -24.71
CA THR A 127 -1.05 13.85 -24.34
C THR A 127 -0.20 14.50 -23.26
N ARG A 128 -0.02 13.82 -22.14
CA ARG A 128 0.92 14.22 -21.08
C ARG A 128 1.99 13.19 -20.90
N SER A 129 3.24 13.65 -20.80
CA SER A 129 4.40 12.79 -20.55
C SER A 129 5.16 13.25 -19.32
N HIS A 130 5.70 12.30 -18.58
CA HIS A 130 6.59 12.55 -17.45
C HIS A 130 7.72 11.54 -17.46
N THR A 131 8.95 12.01 -17.22
CA THR A 131 10.11 11.13 -17.09
C THR A 131 10.41 10.89 -15.62
N PHE A 132 10.35 9.63 -15.24
CA PHE A 132 10.75 9.14 -13.93
C PHE A 132 12.20 8.71 -13.98
N TYR A 133 12.87 8.84 -12.85
CA TYR A 133 14.25 8.39 -12.70
C TYR A 133 14.36 7.37 -11.59
N SER A 134 15.28 6.43 -11.74
CA SER A 134 15.62 5.45 -10.72
C SER A 134 17.12 5.20 -10.66
N THR A 135 17.55 4.61 -9.56
CA THR A 135 18.93 4.20 -9.31
C THR A 135 18.95 2.76 -8.80
N HIS A 136 20.13 2.18 -8.62
CA HIS A 136 20.24 0.88 -7.95
C HIS A 136 19.74 0.91 -6.49
N PHE A 137 19.58 2.09 -5.88
CA PHE A 137 18.98 2.25 -4.56
C PHE A 137 17.45 2.27 -4.59
N GLY A 138 16.84 2.46 -5.74
CA GLY A 138 15.40 2.55 -5.93
C GLY A 138 14.98 3.77 -6.75
N ALA A 139 13.66 4.01 -6.77
CA ALA A 139 13.07 5.13 -7.48
C ALA A 139 13.39 6.48 -6.83
N PHE A 140 13.29 7.55 -7.60
CA PHE A 140 13.43 8.91 -7.08
C PHE A 140 12.23 9.28 -6.20
N LEU A 141 12.53 9.85 -5.05
CA LEU A 141 11.52 10.49 -4.21
C LEU A 141 11.35 11.93 -4.69
N MET A 142 10.20 12.22 -5.30
CA MET A 142 9.87 13.56 -5.79
C MET A 142 8.86 14.24 -4.87
N GLY A 143 9.13 15.52 -4.55
CA GLY A 143 8.20 16.40 -3.83
C GLY A 143 8.39 16.50 -2.32
N GLY A 144 7.78 17.50 -1.72
CA GLY A 144 7.75 17.71 -0.28
C GLY A 144 9.13 17.97 0.33
N ALA A 145 9.51 17.13 1.29
CA ALA A 145 10.77 17.25 2.04
C ALA A 145 12.00 16.67 1.32
N ALA A 146 11.84 16.15 0.08
CA ALA A 146 12.91 15.52 -0.69
C ALA A 146 13.26 16.34 -1.95
N PRO A 147 14.08 17.40 -1.83
CA PRO A 147 14.41 18.24 -2.96
C PRO A 147 15.35 17.51 -3.94
N TRP A 148 15.15 17.76 -5.23
CA TRP A 148 16.14 17.47 -6.25
C TRP A 148 16.84 18.80 -6.61
N THR A 149 18.09 18.92 -6.20
CA THR A 149 18.90 20.13 -6.41
C THR A 149 19.98 19.87 -7.44
N THR A 150 20.91 20.82 -7.62
CA THR A 150 22.11 20.62 -8.44
C THR A 150 23.18 19.77 -7.75
N GLN A 151 23.02 19.46 -6.47
CA GLN A 151 24.04 18.77 -5.66
C GLN A 151 23.55 17.46 -5.06
N ILE A 152 22.28 17.40 -4.69
CA ILE A 152 21.69 16.24 -4.03
C ILE A 152 20.33 15.90 -4.61
N ALA A 153 20.00 14.62 -4.51
CA ALA A 153 18.68 14.07 -4.74
C ALA A 153 18.42 12.93 -3.75
N PHE A 154 17.19 12.40 -3.73
CA PHE A 154 16.82 11.31 -2.84
C PHE A 154 16.23 10.15 -3.62
N ALA A 155 16.65 8.94 -3.29
CA ALA A 155 16.03 7.71 -3.77
C ALA A 155 15.34 6.99 -2.62
N ILE A 156 14.26 6.29 -2.91
CA ILE A 156 13.47 5.52 -1.97
C ILE A 156 13.43 4.06 -2.40
N ARG A 157 13.71 3.16 -1.46
CA ARG A 157 13.52 1.71 -1.64
C ARG A 157 12.51 1.21 -0.63
N PRO A 158 11.38 0.66 -1.08
CA PRO A 158 10.47 -0.07 -0.21
C PRO A 158 11.18 -1.25 0.46
N THR A 159 10.90 -1.48 1.75
CA THR A 159 11.46 -2.63 2.50
C THR A 159 10.76 -3.93 2.17
N VAL A 160 9.59 -3.86 1.56
CA VAL A 160 8.80 -5.00 1.09
C VAL A 160 8.50 -4.87 -0.40
N ASP A 161 8.40 -6.02 -1.06
CA ASP A 161 7.96 -6.08 -2.45
C ASP A 161 6.43 -5.91 -2.51
N GLU A 162 5.96 -4.75 -2.92
CA GLU A 162 4.54 -4.42 -2.98
C GLU A 162 3.74 -5.32 -3.93
N TRP A 163 4.38 -5.90 -4.96
CA TRP A 163 3.73 -6.85 -5.86
C TRP A 163 3.34 -8.16 -5.16
N ARG A 164 4.10 -8.56 -4.16
CA ARG A 164 3.73 -9.69 -3.30
C ARG A 164 2.42 -9.42 -2.55
N GLY A 165 2.19 -8.17 -2.12
CA GLY A 165 0.95 -7.76 -1.49
C GLY A 165 -0.27 -7.92 -2.40
N VAL A 166 -0.15 -7.62 -3.69
CA VAL A 166 -1.25 -7.84 -4.66
C VAL A 166 -1.59 -9.33 -4.76
N ASN A 167 -0.59 -10.20 -4.83
CA ASN A 167 -0.80 -11.65 -4.86
C ASN A 167 -1.42 -12.17 -3.56
N ALA A 168 -1.01 -11.62 -2.40
CA ALA A 168 -1.62 -11.96 -1.12
C ALA A 168 -3.11 -11.62 -1.12
N LEU A 169 -3.49 -10.40 -1.48
CA LEU A 169 -4.89 -9.98 -1.58
C LEU A 169 -5.70 -10.87 -2.52
N ALA A 170 -5.08 -11.36 -3.61
CA ALA A 170 -5.71 -12.28 -4.54
C ALA A 170 -5.90 -13.71 -3.96
N GLU A 171 -5.26 -14.06 -2.86
CA GLU A 171 -5.47 -15.36 -2.18
C GLU A 171 -6.42 -15.26 -0.98
N LEU A 172 -6.68 -14.07 -0.44
CA LEU A 172 -7.49 -13.90 0.78
C LEU A 172 -8.94 -14.41 0.64
N TRP A 173 -9.49 -14.41 -0.56
CA TRP A 173 -10.85 -14.92 -0.77
C TRP A 173 -10.98 -16.44 -0.55
N LYS A 174 -9.88 -17.18 -0.47
CA LYS A 174 -9.83 -18.62 -0.26
C LYS A 174 -9.71 -19.02 1.21
N VAL A 175 -9.31 -18.08 2.08
CA VAL A 175 -9.04 -18.41 3.47
C VAL A 175 -10.32 -18.61 4.26
N THR A 176 -10.32 -19.62 5.11
CA THR A 176 -11.46 -20.01 5.95
C THR A 176 -11.16 -19.89 7.45
N SER A 177 -9.93 -19.53 7.82
CA SER A 177 -9.50 -19.39 9.20
C SER A 177 -8.42 -18.32 9.36
N VAL A 178 -8.29 -17.79 10.56
CA VAL A 178 -7.18 -16.88 10.93
C VAL A 178 -5.82 -17.54 10.69
N ARG A 179 -5.70 -18.87 10.90
CA ARG A 179 -4.45 -19.59 10.64
C ARG A 179 -4.07 -19.56 9.16
N GLU A 180 -5.03 -19.77 8.26
CA GLU A 180 -4.77 -19.70 6.81
C GLU A 180 -4.45 -18.27 6.36
N LEU A 181 -5.15 -17.27 6.91
CA LEU A 181 -4.85 -15.87 6.65
C LEU A 181 -3.42 -15.53 7.06
N LYS A 182 -3.00 -15.97 8.26
CA LYS A 182 -1.62 -15.81 8.71
C LYS A 182 -0.63 -16.50 7.78
N ALA A 183 -0.92 -17.68 7.27
CA ALA A 183 -0.06 -18.39 6.32
C ALA A 183 0.10 -17.62 4.99
N VAL A 184 -0.96 -16.99 4.48
CA VAL A 184 -0.88 -16.09 3.32
C VAL A 184 -0.01 -14.89 3.64
N HIS A 185 -0.19 -14.29 4.83
CA HIS A 185 0.63 -13.16 5.25
C HIS A 185 2.12 -13.53 5.33
N ASP A 186 2.45 -14.65 5.95
CA ASP A 186 3.84 -15.14 6.11
C ASP A 186 4.49 -15.44 4.73
N LYS A 187 3.72 -16.03 3.82
CA LYS A 187 4.17 -16.35 2.45
C LYS A 187 4.54 -15.12 1.63
N TYR A 188 3.71 -14.08 1.71
CA TYR A 188 3.84 -12.92 0.84
C TYR A 188 4.44 -11.71 1.52
N GLN A 189 4.59 -11.73 2.86
CA GLN A 189 4.98 -10.56 3.66
C GLN A 189 4.14 -9.34 3.27
N PHE A 190 2.86 -9.53 3.33
CA PHE A 190 1.77 -8.82 2.68
C PHE A 190 1.72 -7.31 2.94
N SER A 191 2.17 -6.87 4.11
CA SER A 191 2.04 -5.46 4.46
C SER A 191 3.04 -5.09 5.56
N PRO A 192 3.67 -3.92 5.48
CA PRO A 192 4.40 -3.34 6.60
C PRO A 192 3.46 -2.72 7.65
N ALA A 193 2.23 -3.18 7.74
CA ALA A 193 1.21 -2.75 8.69
C ALA A 193 1.00 -3.84 9.76
N ASN A 194 0.40 -3.44 10.88
CA ASN A 194 -0.05 -4.41 11.88
C ASN A 194 -1.33 -5.05 11.36
N MET A 195 -1.36 -6.38 11.25
CA MET A 195 -2.56 -7.12 10.86
C MET A 195 -3.35 -7.53 12.10
N ILE A 196 -4.66 -7.41 12.00
CA ILE A 196 -5.60 -7.89 13.00
C ILE A 196 -6.67 -8.71 12.29
N ALA A 197 -7.01 -9.87 12.82
CA ALA A 197 -8.02 -10.74 12.22
C ALA A 197 -8.88 -11.46 13.29
N ALA A 198 -10.06 -11.88 12.88
CA ALA A 198 -10.94 -12.75 13.65
C ALA A 198 -11.67 -13.72 12.71
N ASP A 199 -11.96 -14.93 13.15
CA ASP A 199 -12.71 -15.91 12.37
C ASP A 199 -14.00 -16.37 13.04
N SER A 200 -14.84 -17.07 12.27
CA SER A 200 -16.12 -17.61 12.73
C SER A 200 -16.00 -18.64 13.86
N GLN A 201 -14.80 -19.16 14.11
CA GLN A 201 -14.52 -20.08 15.22
C GLN A 201 -14.02 -19.37 16.48
N GLY A 202 -13.99 -18.04 16.46
CA GLY A 202 -13.59 -17.24 17.61
C GLY A 202 -12.08 -17.20 17.82
N VAL A 203 -11.27 -17.48 16.82
CA VAL A 203 -9.83 -17.28 16.85
C VAL A 203 -9.51 -15.85 16.41
N THR A 204 -8.56 -15.21 17.08
CA THR A 204 -8.05 -13.85 16.76
C THR A 204 -6.54 -13.87 16.60
N TRP A 205 -6.05 -12.96 15.81
CA TRP A 205 -4.61 -12.72 15.58
C TRP A 205 -4.34 -11.25 15.46
#